data_9e466064dca040310d2c6331e0de88c0
#
_entry.id   9e466064dca040310d2c6331e0de88c0
#
_cell.length_a   1.000
_cell.length_b   1.000
_cell.length_c   1.000
_cell.angle_alpha   90.00
_cell.angle_beta   90.00
_cell.angle_gamma   90.00
#
_symmetry.space_group_name_H-M   'P 1'
#
loop_
_entity.id
_entity.type
_entity.pdbx_description
1 polymer ?
#
loop_
_entity_poly.entity_id
_entity_poly.type
_entity_poly.pdbx_seq_one_letter_code
_entity_poly.pdbx_strand_id
1 'polypeptide(L)'
;MKNLEVSTSDGVPAKTGTMTIQLDGRPHQLGAGSTLADLVSALGHAPEAVSTAVNGELVARHARARVLAEGDAVLLFQPIVGG
;
A
#
# COMPACT_ATOMS: atom_id res chain seq x y z
N MET A 1 25.04 19.34 -14.38
CA MET A 1 24.87 19.29 -14.22
C MET A 1 24.40 19.01 -14.06
N LYS A 2 24.12 18.66 -14.05
CA LYS A 2 23.62 18.34 -13.78
C LYS A 2 23.09 17.83 -13.44
N ASN A 3 22.79 17.49 -13.50
CA ASN A 3 22.31 16.92 -13.04
C ASN A 3 21.81 16.43 -12.74
N LEU A 4 21.54 16.12 -12.79
CA LEU A 4 21.15 15.68 -12.34
C LEU A 4 20.81 15.11 -12.11
N GLU A 5 20.77 14.93 -12.11
CA GLU A 5 20.52 14.43 -11.67
C GLU A 5 20.29 13.80 -11.28
N VAL A 6 20.37 13.80 -11.62
CA VAL A 6 20.24 13.23 -11.05
C VAL A 6 19.94 12.61 -10.68
N SER A 7 19.88 12.43 -10.73
CA SER A 7 19.67 11.90 -10.18
C SER A 7 19.43 11.27 -9.87
N THR A 8 19.38 11.03 -9.95
CA THR A 8 19.31 10.51 -9.52
C THR A 8 19.25 9.88 -9.30
N SER A 9 19.30 9.68 -9.36
CA SER A 9 19.40 9.16 -8.98
C SER A 9 19.64 8.65 -8.78
N ASP A 10 19.79 8.64 -8.77
CA ASP A 10 20.13 8.18 -8.49
C ASP A 10 20.14 7.56 -8.02
N GLY A 11 20.16 7.27 -7.92
CA GLY A 11 20.07 6.68 -7.43
C GLY A 11 19.72 5.97 -6.99
N VAL A 12 19.35 5.70 -6.74
CA VAL A 12 18.93 4.88 -6.19
C VAL A 12 18.26 4.23 -6.19
N PRO A 13 18.33 4.01 -6.18
CA PRO A 13 17.62 3.16 -6.80
C PRO A 13 16.53 2.39 -6.48
N ALA A 14 16.29 1.51 -7.04
CA ALA A 14 15.15 0.68 -7.16
C ALA A 14 14.38 0.53 -5.90
N LYS A 15 15.03 0.34 -4.83
CA LYS A 15 14.33 0.15 -3.57
C LYS A 15 13.71 1.43 -3.04
N THR A 16 14.04 2.53 -3.66
CA THR A 16 13.41 3.78 -3.30
C THR A 16 12.32 4.17 -4.28
N GLY A 17 11.98 3.26 -5.17
CA GLY A 17 10.96 3.55 -6.16
C GLY A 17 9.57 3.49 -5.59
N THR A 18 8.61 3.63 -6.47
CA THR A 18 7.22 3.49 -6.12
C THR A 18 6.64 2.26 -6.79
N MET A 19 5.54 1.80 -6.24
CA MET A 19 4.79 0.72 -6.86
C MET A 19 3.36 1.15 -7.02
N THR A 20 2.66 0.57 -7.96
CA THR A 20 1.26 0.83 -8.20
C THR A 20 0.47 -0.41 -7.81
N ILE A 21 -0.52 -0.21 -6.98
CA ILE A 21 -1.46 -1.26 -6.61
C ILE A 21 -2.84 -0.85 -7.07
N GLN A 22 -3.79 -1.76 -6.98
CA GLN A 22 -5.18 -1.45 -7.21
C GLN A 22 -5.85 -1.29 -5.85
N LEU A 23 -6.35 -0.11 -5.57
CA LEU A 23 -7.04 0.15 -4.31
C LEU A 23 -8.51 0.38 -4.62
N ASP A 24 -9.35 -0.56 -4.19
CA ASP A 24 -10.78 -0.51 -4.49
C ASP A 24 -11.05 -0.33 -5.98
N GLY A 25 -10.24 -1.04 -6.78
CA GLY A 25 -10.40 -1.01 -8.23
C GLY A 25 -9.74 0.16 -8.93
N ARG A 26 -8.99 0.99 -8.22
CA ARG A 26 -8.33 2.15 -8.81
C ARG A 26 -6.84 2.09 -8.57
N PRO A 27 -6.04 2.57 -9.53
CA PRO A 27 -4.60 2.59 -9.31
C PRO A 27 -4.24 3.53 -8.17
N HIS A 28 -3.30 3.10 -7.37
CA HIS A 28 -2.83 3.88 -6.23
C HIS A 28 -1.34 3.63 -6.06
N GLN A 29 -0.57 4.69 -5.91
CA GLN A 29 0.88 4.56 -5.80
C GLN A 29 1.32 4.58 -4.35
N LEU A 30 2.27 3.70 -4.06
CA LEU A 30 2.89 3.60 -2.73
C LEU A 30 4.39 3.55 -2.90
N GLY A 31 5.11 3.90 -1.85
CA GLY A 31 6.55 3.66 -1.85
C GLY A 31 6.83 2.17 -1.86
N ALA A 32 7.85 1.78 -2.61
CA ALA A 32 8.25 0.38 -2.64
C ALA A 32 8.59 -0.09 -1.23
N GLY A 33 8.15 -1.27 -0.89
CA GLY A 33 8.36 -1.81 0.45
C GLY A 33 7.28 -1.47 1.45
N SER A 34 6.26 -0.72 1.04
CA SER A 34 5.15 -0.40 1.94
C SER A 34 4.37 -1.65 2.32
N THR A 35 3.92 -1.68 3.56
CA THR A 35 3.08 -2.77 4.03
C THR A 35 1.61 -2.38 3.92
N LEU A 36 0.75 -3.38 4.10
CA LEU A 36 -0.68 -3.11 4.13
C LEU A 36 -1.03 -2.18 5.29
N ALA A 37 -0.36 -2.34 6.43
CA ALA A 37 -0.57 -1.45 7.57
C ALA A 37 -0.19 -0.02 7.22
N ASP A 38 0.91 0.16 6.48
CA ASP A 38 1.33 1.48 6.03
C ASP A 38 0.26 2.13 5.16
N LEU A 39 -0.36 1.35 4.29
CA LEU A 39 -1.41 1.87 3.43
C LEU A 39 -2.62 2.33 4.24
N VAL A 40 -3.07 1.51 5.18
CA VAL A 40 -4.21 1.86 6.02
C VAL A 40 -3.93 3.15 6.77
N SER A 41 -2.74 3.27 7.33
CA SER A 41 -2.35 4.46 8.07
C SER A 41 -2.27 5.69 7.17
N ALA A 42 -1.69 5.53 5.98
CA ALA A 42 -1.53 6.64 5.04
C ALA A 42 -2.87 7.18 4.56
N LEU A 43 -3.89 6.33 4.53
CA LEU A 43 -5.22 6.76 4.12
C LEU A 43 -6.02 7.38 5.26
N GLY A 44 -5.43 7.42 6.45
CA GLY A 44 -6.06 8.08 7.58
C GLY A 44 -7.07 7.21 8.33
N HIS A 45 -7.05 5.91 8.07
CA HIS A 45 -7.96 5.00 8.78
C HIS A 45 -7.34 4.48 10.06
N ALA A 46 -8.12 4.37 11.10
CA ALA A 46 -7.69 3.64 12.28
C ALA A 46 -7.66 2.15 11.95
N PRO A 47 -6.67 1.42 12.43
CA PRO A 47 -6.54 0.00 12.06
C PRO A 47 -7.80 -0.81 12.36
N GLU A 48 -8.48 -0.50 13.45
CA GLU A 48 -9.68 -1.25 13.83
C GLU A 48 -10.94 -0.79 13.10
N ALA A 49 -10.84 0.27 12.31
CA ALA A 49 -12.01 0.81 11.63
C ALA A 49 -12.26 0.17 10.28
N VAL A 50 -11.31 -0.56 9.75
CA VAL A 50 -11.44 -1.14 8.41
C VAL A 50 -10.99 -2.59 8.42
N SER A 51 -11.57 -3.33 7.51
CA SER A 51 -11.09 -4.66 7.16
C SER A 51 -10.34 -4.56 5.84
N THR A 52 -9.43 -5.47 5.63
CA THR A 52 -8.58 -5.45 4.45
C THR A 52 -8.59 -6.80 3.75
N ALA A 53 -8.49 -6.74 2.44
CA ALA A 53 -8.30 -7.93 1.62
C ALA A 53 -7.25 -7.63 0.57
N VAL A 54 -6.45 -8.62 0.23
CA VAL A 54 -5.41 -8.48 -0.79
C VAL A 54 -5.55 -9.66 -1.73
N ASN A 55 -5.73 -9.36 -3.01
CA ASN A 55 -5.88 -10.37 -4.06
C ASN A 55 -6.99 -11.37 -3.72
N GLY A 56 -8.07 -10.87 -3.14
CA GLY A 56 -9.22 -11.70 -2.84
C GLY A 56 -9.18 -12.41 -1.51
N GLU A 57 -8.12 -12.23 -0.73
CA GLU A 57 -7.98 -12.88 0.58
C GLU A 57 -8.09 -11.87 1.69
N LEU A 58 -8.89 -12.20 2.68
CA LEU A 58 -8.96 -11.35 3.86
C LEU A 58 -7.62 -11.40 4.61
N VAL A 59 -7.18 -10.23 5.04
CA VAL A 59 -5.94 -10.10 5.80
C VAL A 59 -6.31 -9.60 7.18
N ALA A 60 -6.08 -10.43 8.18
CA ALA A 60 -6.39 -10.05 9.56
C ALA A 60 -5.54 -8.86 9.99
N ARG A 61 -6.07 -8.09 10.93
CA ARG A 61 -5.39 -6.89 11.38
C ARG A 61 -3.95 -7.17 11.83
N HIS A 62 -3.72 -8.26 12.52
CA HIS A 62 -2.39 -8.60 13.00
C HIS A 62 -1.46 -9.11 11.88
N ALA A 63 -2.00 -9.33 10.68
CA ALA A 63 -1.21 -9.80 9.55
C ALA A 63 -0.89 -8.70 8.56
N ARG A 64 -1.20 -7.46 8.88
CA ARG A 64 -1.01 -6.35 7.95
C ARG A 64 0.43 -5.88 7.79
N ALA A 65 1.36 -6.51 8.49
CA ALA A 65 2.78 -6.21 8.29
C ALA A 65 3.31 -6.78 6.97
N ARG A 66 2.48 -7.49 6.23
CA ARG A 66 2.91 -8.04 4.94
C ARG A 66 3.21 -6.90 3.97
N VAL A 67 4.30 -7.06 3.23
CA VAL A 67 4.70 -6.07 2.24
C VAL A 67 3.86 -6.26 1.00
N LEU A 68 3.36 -5.15 0.46
CA LEU A 68 2.58 -5.18 -0.77
C LEU A 68 3.52 -5.24 -1.97
N ALA A 69 3.01 -5.74 -3.07
CA ALA A 69 3.78 -5.87 -4.31
C ALA A 69 3.09 -5.13 -5.43
N GLU A 70 3.86 -4.82 -6.44
CA GLU A 70 3.32 -4.18 -7.64
C GLU A 70 2.15 -4.99 -8.17
N GLY A 71 1.04 -4.30 -8.42
CA GLY A 71 -0.14 -4.94 -9.00
C GLY A 71 -1.07 -5.62 -8.01
N ASP A 72 -0.74 -5.61 -6.73
CA ASP A 72 -1.65 -6.20 -5.74
C ASP A 72 -3.00 -5.51 -5.76
N ALA A 73 -4.05 -6.28 -5.66
CA ALA A 73 -5.41 -5.76 -5.59
C ALA A 73 -5.82 -5.69 -4.12
N VAL A 74 -5.99 -4.49 -3.62
CA VAL A 74 -6.28 -4.25 -2.22
C VAL A 74 -7.68 -3.69 -2.08
N LEU A 75 -8.43 -4.24 -1.15
CA LEU A 75 -9.74 -3.73 -0.80
C LEU A 75 -9.74 -3.31 0.65
N LEU A 76 -10.29 -2.14 0.89
CA LEU A 76 -10.54 -1.67 2.25
C LEU A 76 -12.04 -1.51 2.41
N PHE A 77 -12.57 -2.04 3.48
CA PHE A 77 -14.01 -1.93 3.69
C PHE A 77 -14.28 -1.87 5.19
N GLN A 78 -15.38 -1.24 5.51
CA GLN A 78 -15.76 -1.14 6.90
C GLN A 78 -16.67 -2.31 7.24
N PRO A 79 -16.36 -3.03 8.30
CA PRO A 79 -17.23 -4.14 8.69
C PRO A 79 -18.60 -3.57 9.06
N ILE A 80 -19.61 -4.28 8.63
CA ILE A 80 -20.95 -3.93 9.02
C ILE A 80 -21.17 -4.43 10.43
N VAL A 81 -21.40 -3.50 11.32
CA VAL A 81 -21.66 -3.87 12.69
C VAL A 81 -23.15 -4.08 12.80
N GLY A 82 -23.55 -5.29 13.02
CA GLY A 82 -24.95 -5.63 13.10
C GLY A 82 -25.63 -4.90 14.23
N GLY A 83 -26.65 -4.29 13.94
CA GLY A 83 -27.48 -3.65 14.91
C GLY A 83 -26.93 -2.46 15.54
#